data_c59fe51c5da12f5df087f72804fa5b72
#
_entry.id   c59fe51c5da12f5df087f72804fa5b72
#
_cell.length_a   1.000
_cell.length_b   1.000
_cell.length_c   1.000
_cell.angle_alpha   90.00
_cell.angle_beta   90.00
_cell.angle_gamma   90.00
#
_symmetry.space_group_name_H-M   'P 1'
#
loop_
_entity.id
_entity.type
_entity.pdbx_description
1 polymer ?
#
loop_
_entity_poly.entity_id
_entity_poly.type
_entity_poly.pdbx_seq_one_letter_code
_entity_poly.pdbx_strand_id
1 'polypeptide(L)'
;MSSKAHTALVELREDLDGDVFAPWDPGYDAARAVFNAAVDRRPAVIAQCAHADDVVRAVRFGRALDLNIAVRGGGHSVAGMGTNDAGLVIDLRRLRGVTVDPAAEAVRVEGGATWGRLDRATQPHGLATTGARASTTGVAGSVLGGGSGWLERSCGLAADNLLGVELVTANGDRVRASADENPELFWALHGGGGNFGVATAVTLKLYEVPEFAVALVVYLPEHAREAVRTYREVVASGPLEAGGAVVWRTGAPAGPPLCRVLLTYAGSEEDLRKLAEPLLALPHESQVVTALPYAEAQCAFDAPPGLRHHWSAECLSGAPDDFVDAFCALAETLPVPTATRHTLFPLGGAVADAPADHLVPYRDAAWAVHPFGSWADPADDERCTAWVEEVRAAVRPWSTGAVHLNFVGDEGRDRVRAGLGPHNMWRLGVLKRRYDPDNVFRFNHNIRPL
;
A
#
# COMPACT_ATOMS: atom_id res chain seq x y z
N MET A 1 -13.03 7.24 32.32
CA MET A 1 -14.08 6.31 31.84
C MET A 1 -15.24 6.31 32.81
N SER A 2 -16.51 6.21 32.32
CA SER A 2 -17.68 5.98 33.18
C SER A 2 -17.64 4.56 33.80
N SER A 3 -18.38 4.31 34.89
CA SER A 3 -18.50 2.98 35.49
C SER A 3 -18.96 1.92 34.47
N LYS A 4 -19.92 2.28 33.59
CA LYS A 4 -20.39 1.41 32.50
C LYS A 4 -19.27 1.05 31.52
N ALA A 5 -18.44 2.02 31.12
CA ALA A 5 -17.33 1.77 30.18
C ALA A 5 -16.22 0.94 30.83
N HIS A 6 -16.01 1.07 32.14
CA HIS A 6 -15.04 0.24 32.87
C HIS A 6 -15.50 -1.22 32.94
N THR A 7 -16.77 -1.48 33.29
CA THR A 7 -17.33 -2.85 33.30
C THR A 7 -17.25 -3.48 31.91
N ALA A 8 -17.65 -2.77 30.84
CA ALA A 8 -17.58 -3.28 29.49
C ALA A 8 -16.13 -3.59 29.04
N LEU A 9 -15.13 -2.82 29.50
CA LEU A 9 -13.73 -3.11 29.22
C LEU A 9 -13.25 -4.39 29.90
N VAL A 10 -13.70 -4.65 31.15
CA VAL A 10 -13.38 -5.89 31.86
C VAL A 10 -13.98 -7.09 31.10
N GLU A 11 -15.26 -6.99 30.73
CA GLU A 11 -15.96 -8.03 29.95
C GLU A 11 -15.23 -8.28 28.63
N LEU A 12 -14.83 -7.22 27.89
CA LEU A 12 -14.09 -7.38 26.64
C LEU A 12 -12.77 -8.13 26.85
N ARG A 13 -12.06 -7.88 27.96
CA ARG A 13 -10.81 -8.58 28.30
C ARG A 13 -11.00 -10.05 28.63
N GLU A 14 -12.14 -10.40 29.21
CA GLU A 14 -12.50 -11.79 29.53
C GLU A 14 -12.96 -12.56 28.28
N ASP A 15 -13.60 -11.86 27.36
CA ASP A 15 -14.20 -12.45 26.17
C ASP A 15 -13.24 -12.59 24.98
N LEU A 16 -12.17 -11.77 24.88
CA LEU A 16 -11.19 -11.87 23.79
C LEU A 16 -10.13 -12.91 24.09
N ASP A 17 -9.83 -13.75 23.08
CA ASP A 17 -8.62 -14.59 23.09
C ASP A 17 -7.35 -13.80 22.75
N GLY A 18 -7.53 -12.60 22.21
CA GLY A 18 -6.47 -11.62 21.96
C GLY A 18 -6.13 -10.76 23.16
N ASP A 19 -5.35 -9.70 22.95
CA ASP A 19 -4.96 -8.76 24.01
C ASP A 19 -5.78 -7.46 23.92
N VAL A 20 -6.07 -6.86 25.07
CA VAL A 20 -6.76 -5.56 25.15
C VAL A 20 -5.90 -4.58 25.95
N PHE A 21 -5.52 -3.46 25.32
CA PHE A 21 -4.73 -2.39 25.94
C PHE A 21 -5.57 -1.12 26.12
N ALA A 22 -5.41 -0.52 27.29
CA ALA A 22 -5.89 0.81 27.63
C ALA A 22 -4.70 1.71 28.02
N PRO A 23 -4.84 3.05 28.07
CA PRO A 23 -3.72 3.98 28.28
C PRO A 23 -2.86 3.76 29.52
N TRP A 24 -3.35 3.04 30.50
CA TRP A 24 -2.65 2.75 31.76
C TRP A 24 -1.98 1.36 31.77
N ASP A 25 -2.14 0.58 30.71
CA ASP A 25 -1.59 -0.79 30.68
C ASP A 25 -0.12 -0.80 30.22
N PRO A 26 0.72 -1.69 30.78
CA PRO A 26 2.04 -1.96 30.24
C PRO A 26 1.94 -2.39 28.77
N GLY A 27 2.81 -1.84 27.91
CA GLY A 27 2.81 -2.16 26.47
C GLY A 27 1.85 -1.31 25.61
N TYR A 28 1.01 -0.45 26.22
CA TYR A 28 0.09 0.41 25.47
C TYR A 28 0.81 1.27 24.42
N ASP A 29 1.92 1.91 24.75
CA ASP A 29 2.65 2.76 23.81
C ASP A 29 3.23 1.96 22.62
N ALA A 30 3.68 0.74 22.83
CA ALA A 30 4.08 -0.16 21.76
C ALA A 30 2.88 -0.65 20.93
N ALA A 31 1.75 -0.93 21.60
CA ALA A 31 0.53 -1.37 20.93
C ALA A 31 -0.08 -0.29 20.04
N ARG A 32 -0.07 1.00 20.43
CA ARG A 32 -0.64 2.10 19.66
C ARG A 32 0.22 2.57 18.49
N ALA A 33 1.51 2.25 18.46
CA ALA A 33 2.44 2.66 17.42
C ALA A 33 2.04 2.13 16.04
N VAL A 34 2.16 2.99 15.02
CA VAL A 34 1.95 2.70 13.60
C VAL A 34 3.25 2.94 12.82
N PHE A 35 3.28 2.58 11.52
CA PHE A 35 4.46 2.73 10.66
C PHE A 35 4.97 4.18 10.60
N ASN A 36 4.07 5.15 10.45
CA ASN A 36 4.42 6.57 10.39
C ASN A 36 4.58 7.15 11.80
N ALA A 37 5.82 7.41 12.22
CA ALA A 37 6.12 7.97 13.54
C ALA A 37 5.63 9.43 13.74
N ALA A 38 5.20 10.13 12.67
CA ALA A 38 4.52 11.42 12.79
C ALA A 38 3.10 11.30 13.36
N VAL A 39 2.53 10.09 13.36
CA VAL A 39 1.18 9.81 13.88
C VAL A 39 1.27 9.39 15.34
N ASP A 40 1.02 10.32 16.24
CA ASP A 40 1.00 10.11 17.72
C ASP A 40 -0.43 10.21 18.26
N ARG A 41 -1.29 9.25 17.94
CA ARG A 41 -2.67 9.17 18.42
C ARG A 41 -2.79 8.27 19.64
N ARG A 42 -3.80 8.58 20.50
CA ARG A 42 -4.03 7.90 21.78
C ARG A 42 -5.44 7.30 21.86
N PRO A 43 -5.65 6.09 21.30
CA PRO A 43 -6.92 5.38 21.41
C PRO A 43 -7.30 5.08 22.88
N ALA A 44 -8.60 5.10 23.17
CA ALA A 44 -9.07 4.70 24.51
C ALA A 44 -8.90 3.20 24.76
N VAL A 45 -9.04 2.38 23.70
CA VAL A 45 -8.89 0.92 23.75
C VAL A 45 -8.24 0.42 22.46
N ILE A 46 -7.33 -0.52 22.59
CA ILE A 46 -6.77 -1.29 21.48
C ILE A 46 -7.13 -2.76 21.70
N ALA A 47 -7.92 -3.35 20.82
CA ALA A 47 -8.27 -4.77 20.83
C ALA A 47 -7.42 -5.50 19.79
N GLN A 48 -6.38 -6.22 20.21
CA GLN A 48 -5.55 -7.06 19.35
C GLN A 48 -6.22 -8.41 19.16
N CYS A 49 -6.98 -8.54 18.10
CA CYS A 49 -7.78 -9.73 17.81
C CYS A 49 -6.92 -10.91 17.37
N ALA A 50 -7.10 -12.08 18.00
CA ALA A 50 -6.41 -13.32 17.64
C ALA A 50 -7.12 -14.08 16.51
N HIS A 51 -8.45 -13.89 16.38
CA HIS A 51 -9.27 -14.53 15.34
C HIS A 51 -10.53 -13.68 15.04
N ALA A 52 -11.33 -14.13 14.06
CA ALA A 52 -12.49 -13.36 13.57
C ALA A 52 -13.60 -13.17 14.63
N ASP A 53 -13.74 -14.06 15.62
CA ASP A 53 -14.70 -13.90 16.72
C ASP A 53 -14.33 -12.74 17.62
N ASP A 54 -13.05 -12.51 17.87
CA ASP A 54 -12.57 -11.33 18.60
C ASP A 54 -12.93 -10.04 17.85
N VAL A 55 -12.83 -10.05 16.51
CA VAL A 55 -13.26 -8.90 15.69
C VAL A 55 -14.75 -8.62 15.87
N VAL A 56 -15.59 -9.66 15.87
CA VAL A 56 -17.03 -9.52 16.13
C VAL A 56 -17.28 -8.87 17.50
N ARG A 57 -16.61 -9.36 18.55
CA ARG A 57 -16.72 -8.83 19.91
C ARG A 57 -16.26 -7.38 20.00
N ALA A 58 -15.11 -7.06 19.37
CA ALA A 58 -14.56 -5.70 19.34
C ALA A 58 -15.46 -4.71 18.60
N VAL A 59 -16.06 -5.09 17.46
CA VAL A 59 -17.05 -4.26 16.73
C VAL A 59 -18.26 -3.98 17.61
N ARG A 60 -18.84 -5.01 18.23
CA ARG A 60 -20.00 -4.88 19.13
C ARG A 60 -19.70 -4.02 20.34
N PHE A 61 -18.53 -4.20 20.96
CA PHE A 61 -18.05 -3.36 22.06
C PHE A 61 -17.96 -1.89 21.66
N GLY A 62 -17.30 -1.58 20.52
CA GLY A 62 -17.15 -0.22 20.04
C GLY A 62 -18.50 0.45 19.78
N ARG A 63 -19.45 -0.27 19.19
CA ARG A 63 -20.81 0.23 18.94
C ARG A 63 -21.62 0.44 20.24
N ALA A 64 -21.53 -0.49 21.18
CA ALA A 64 -22.27 -0.38 22.46
C ALA A 64 -21.84 0.82 23.31
N LEU A 65 -20.62 1.31 23.10
CA LEU A 65 -20.05 2.47 23.77
C LEU A 65 -19.95 3.74 22.90
N ASP A 66 -20.50 3.69 21.68
CA ASP A 66 -20.42 4.78 20.69
C ASP A 66 -19.00 5.28 20.44
N LEU A 67 -18.03 4.36 20.37
CA LEU A 67 -16.65 4.67 20.11
C LEU A 67 -16.37 4.83 18.62
N ASN A 68 -15.52 5.77 18.27
CA ASN A 68 -14.91 5.81 16.95
C ASN A 68 -14.05 4.56 16.73
N ILE A 69 -14.29 3.82 15.65
CA ILE A 69 -13.57 2.58 15.35
C ILE A 69 -12.57 2.82 14.22
N ALA A 70 -11.28 2.56 14.48
CA ALA A 70 -10.25 2.43 13.46
C ALA A 70 -9.84 0.95 13.33
N VAL A 71 -9.53 0.51 12.12
CA VAL A 71 -9.09 -0.87 11.84
C VAL A 71 -7.64 -0.86 11.40
N ARG A 72 -6.82 -1.70 12.00
CA ARG A 72 -5.40 -1.80 11.71
C ARG A 72 -5.01 -3.21 11.25
N GLY A 73 -4.60 -3.34 9.97
CA GLY A 73 -3.85 -4.48 9.48
C GLY A 73 -2.35 -4.26 9.72
N GLY A 74 -1.56 -3.96 8.68
CA GLY A 74 -0.12 -3.63 8.81
C GLY A 74 0.21 -2.27 9.41
N GLY A 75 -0.75 -1.34 9.51
CA GLY A 75 -0.54 -0.01 10.08
C GLY A 75 0.23 0.98 9.19
N HIS A 76 0.30 0.75 7.89
CA HIS A 76 1.11 1.51 6.91
C HIS A 76 0.44 2.78 6.35
N SER A 77 -0.81 3.09 6.69
CA SER A 77 -1.46 4.31 6.21
C SER A 77 -0.65 5.55 6.61
N VAL A 78 -0.22 6.37 5.65
CA VAL A 78 0.53 7.59 5.91
C VAL A 78 -0.26 8.60 6.71
N ALA A 79 -1.59 8.67 6.51
CA ALA A 79 -2.50 9.51 7.27
C ALA A 79 -2.86 8.94 8.67
N GLY A 80 -2.32 7.76 9.04
CA GLY A 80 -2.62 7.14 10.32
C GLY A 80 -4.06 6.64 10.44
N MET A 81 -4.70 6.23 9.34
CA MET A 81 -6.09 5.75 9.36
C MET A 81 -6.28 4.45 10.16
N GLY A 82 -5.20 3.71 10.43
CA GLY A 82 -5.19 2.51 11.28
C GLY A 82 -5.19 2.79 12.79
N THR A 83 -5.39 4.06 13.23
CA THR A 83 -5.48 4.46 14.62
C THR A 83 -6.34 5.72 14.78
N ASN A 84 -6.77 6.04 16.01
CA ASN A 84 -7.58 7.22 16.31
C ASN A 84 -7.26 7.76 17.71
N ASP A 85 -7.85 8.90 18.07
CA ASP A 85 -7.82 9.43 19.43
C ASP A 85 -9.11 9.09 20.16
N ALA A 86 -9.00 8.70 21.42
CA ALA A 86 -10.09 8.42 22.35
C ALA A 86 -11.13 7.37 21.88
N GLY A 87 -10.85 6.63 20.80
CA GLY A 87 -11.71 5.60 20.24
C GLY A 87 -11.20 4.19 20.47
N LEU A 88 -11.72 3.25 19.68
CA LEU A 88 -11.28 1.85 19.62
C LEU A 88 -10.41 1.63 18.39
N VAL A 89 -9.29 0.94 18.57
CA VAL A 89 -8.52 0.33 17.47
C VAL A 89 -8.76 -1.18 17.46
N ILE A 90 -9.32 -1.70 16.37
CA ILE A 90 -9.37 -3.14 16.09
C ILE A 90 -8.07 -3.49 15.38
N ASP A 91 -7.16 -4.12 16.12
CA ASP A 91 -5.81 -4.45 15.65
C ASP A 91 -5.75 -5.91 15.21
N LEU A 92 -5.53 -6.14 13.93
CA LEU A 92 -5.50 -7.46 13.32
C LEU A 92 -4.09 -8.09 13.31
N ARG A 93 -3.05 -7.43 13.83
CA ARG A 93 -1.67 -7.89 13.72
C ARG A 93 -1.39 -9.27 14.35
N ARG A 94 -2.33 -9.83 15.14
CA ARG A 94 -2.29 -11.22 15.61
C ARG A 94 -2.96 -12.19 14.62
N LEU A 95 -3.91 -11.75 13.80
CA LEU A 95 -4.48 -12.48 12.67
C LEU A 95 -3.50 -12.48 11.50
N ARG A 96 -2.52 -13.35 11.48
CA ARG A 96 -1.41 -13.34 10.51
C ARG A 96 -1.13 -14.68 9.83
N GLY A 97 -2.11 -15.57 9.85
CA GLY A 97 -2.03 -16.85 9.14
C GLY A 97 -1.95 -16.65 7.63
N VAL A 98 -1.17 -17.51 6.98
CA VAL A 98 -1.07 -17.61 5.52
C VAL A 98 -1.18 -19.08 5.16
N THR A 99 -2.16 -19.42 4.32
CA THR A 99 -2.39 -20.80 3.86
C THR A 99 -2.30 -20.83 2.35
N VAL A 100 -1.30 -21.48 1.81
CA VAL A 100 -1.05 -21.63 0.37
C VAL A 100 -1.73 -22.89 -0.12
N ASP A 101 -2.46 -22.81 -1.22
CA ASP A 101 -2.95 -23.93 -2.01
C ASP A 101 -2.25 -23.89 -3.37
N PRO A 102 -1.13 -24.60 -3.55
CA PRO A 102 -0.38 -24.55 -4.79
C PRO A 102 -1.14 -25.17 -5.97
N ALA A 103 -2.01 -26.14 -5.72
CA ALA A 103 -2.77 -26.80 -6.78
C ALA A 103 -3.89 -25.90 -7.34
N ALA A 104 -4.43 -25.03 -6.50
CA ALA A 104 -5.42 -24.02 -6.91
C ALA A 104 -4.77 -22.69 -7.32
N GLU A 105 -3.43 -22.58 -7.27
CA GLU A 105 -2.70 -21.31 -7.45
C GLU A 105 -3.31 -20.17 -6.61
N ALA A 106 -3.60 -20.46 -5.36
CA ALA A 106 -4.29 -19.53 -4.47
C ALA A 106 -3.64 -19.48 -3.08
N VAL A 107 -3.81 -18.34 -2.41
CA VAL A 107 -3.37 -18.14 -1.03
C VAL A 107 -4.45 -17.42 -0.24
N ARG A 108 -4.81 -17.99 0.93
CA ARG A 108 -5.64 -17.34 1.93
C ARG A 108 -4.74 -16.65 2.95
N VAL A 109 -4.97 -15.35 3.15
CA VAL A 109 -4.13 -14.50 3.99
C VAL A 109 -5.00 -13.81 5.01
N GLU A 110 -4.71 -13.94 6.30
CA GLU A 110 -5.44 -13.29 7.37
C GLU A 110 -5.15 -11.77 7.42
N GLY A 111 -6.12 -11.00 7.91
CA GLY A 111 -6.21 -9.54 7.78
C GLY A 111 -5.06 -8.71 8.35
N GLY A 112 -4.27 -9.27 9.27
CA GLY A 112 -3.09 -8.63 9.85
C GLY A 112 -1.75 -9.14 9.30
N ALA A 113 -1.74 -10.07 8.34
CA ALA A 113 -0.51 -10.53 7.71
C ALA A 113 0.11 -9.46 6.82
N THR A 114 1.44 -9.48 6.71
CA THR A 114 2.23 -8.59 5.85
C THR A 114 2.67 -9.28 4.56
N TRP A 115 3.03 -8.50 3.54
CA TRP A 115 3.52 -9.01 2.26
C TRP A 115 4.73 -9.91 2.43
N GLY A 116 5.72 -9.51 3.21
CA GLY A 116 6.89 -10.37 3.43
C GLY A 116 6.57 -11.69 4.14
N ARG A 117 5.42 -11.80 4.84
CA ARG A 117 4.96 -13.08 5.39
C ARG A 117 4.30 -13.92 4.31
N LEU A 118 3.51 -13.31 3.43
CA LEU A 118 2.92 -13.96 2.26
C LEU A 118 4.02 -14.48 1.34
N ASP A 119 4.96 -13.63 0.93
CA ASP A 119 6.02 -13.94 -0.03
C ASP A 119 6.90 -15.10 0.47
N ARG A 120 7.27 -15.11 1.76
CA ARG A 120 7.99 -16.25 2.35
C ARG A 120 7.18 -17.56 2.39
N ALA A 121 5.86 -17.48 2.46
CA ALA A 121 5.01 -18.68 2.46
C ALA A 121 4.81 -19.25 1.05
N THR A 122 4.77 -18.41 0.02
CA THR A 122 4.54 -18.82 -1.38
C THR A 122 5.82 -19.22 -2.10
N GLN A 123 6.96 -18.62 -1.73
CA GLN A 123 8.26 -18.85 -2.36
C GLN A 123 8.71 -20.33 -2.43
N PRO A 124 8.53 -21.19 -1.41
CA PRO A 124 8.89 -22.63 -1.50
C PRO A 124 8.14 -23.38 -2.60
N HIS A 125 7.05 -22.81 -3.12
CA HIS A 125 6.25 -23.34 -4.21
C HIS A 125 6.58 -22.72 -5.58
N GLY A 126 7.54 -21.79 -5.65
CA GLY A 126 7.82 -21.04 -6.86
C GLY A 126 6.70 -20.09 -7.27
N LEU A 127 5.83 -19.73 -6.33
CA LEU A 127 4.64 -18.93 -6.55
C LEU A 127 4.79 -17.54 -5.91
N ALA A 128 4.20 -16.52 -6.55
CA ALA A 128 4.10 -15.16 -6.01
C ALA A 128 2.82 -14.47 -6.50
N THR A 129 2.52 -13.31 -5.93
CA THR A 129 1.49 -12.39 -6.42
C THR A 129 1.95 -10.95 -6.25
N THR A 130 1.26 -10.02 -6.90
CA THR A 130 1.58 -8.60 -6.80
C THR A 130 0.89 -7.94 -5.59
N GLY A 131 1.49 -6.88 -5.05
CA GLY A 131 0.88 -6.19 -3.91
C GLY A 131 1.51 -4.87 -3.55
N ALA A 132 2.26 -4.77 -2.47
CA ALA A 132 3.01 -3.56 -2.10
C ALA A 132 4.50 -3.74 -2.40
N ARG A 133 5.26 -2.62 -2.41
CA ARG A 133 6.72 -2.62 -2.61
C ARG A 133 7.51 -2.59 -1.30
N ALA A 134 6.85 -2.83 -0.17
CA ALA A 134 7.49 -2.95 1.14
C ALA A 134 6.95 -4.20 1.85
N SER A 135 7.85 -5.05 2.33
CA SER A 135 7.52 -6.34 2.94
C SER A 135 6.70 -6.19 4.22
N THR A 136 6.83 -5.06 4.91
CA THR A 136 6.14 -4.74 6.17
C THR A 136 4.70 -4.25 5.97
N THR A 137 4.28 -3.94 4.75
CA THR A 137 2.92 -3.49 4.44
C THR A 137 1.91 -4.62 4.66
N GLY A 138 0.76 -4.29 5.27
CA GLY A 138 -0.35 -5.24 5.47
C GLY A 138 -1.03 -5.62 4.15
N VAL A 139 -1.23 -6.93 3.94
CA VAL A 139 -1.83 -7.45 2.71
C VAL A 139 -3.25 -6.95 2.53
N ALA A 140 -4.14 -7.17 3.50
CA ALA A 140 -5.55 -6.83 3.35
C ALA A 140 -5.79 -5.35 3.05
N GLY A 141 -5.14 -4.44 3.79
CA GLY A 141 -5.30 -2.99 3.58
C GLY A 141 -4.80 -2.52 2.21
N SER A 142 -3.70 -3.08 1.71
CA SER A 142 -3.17 -2.75 0.38
C SER A 142 -4.05 -3.29 -0.74
N VAL A 143 -4.47 -4.55 -0.67
CA VAL A 143 -5.34 -5.20 -1.66
C VAL A 143 -6.66 -4.45 -1.80
N LEU A 144 -7.34 -4.18 -0.69
CA LEU A 144 -8.64 -3.50 -0.70
C LEU A 144 -8.57 -2.04 -1.22
N GLY A 145 -7.40 -1.43 -1.23
CA GLY A 145 -7.17 -0.09 -1.80
C GLY A 145 -6.58 -0.11 -3.23
N GLY A 146 -6.50 -1.28 -3.87
CA GLY A 146 -5.92 -1.49 -5.20
C GLY A 146 -4.65 -2.33 -5.17
N GLY A 147 -3.63 -1.90 -4.45
CA GLY A 147 -2.35 -2.61 -4.27
C GLY A 147 -1.48 -2.62 -5.53
N SER A 148 -0.33 -1.96 -5.46
CA SER A 148 0.65 -1.82 -6.54
C SER A 148 2.00 -2.39 -6.10
N GLY A 149 2.58 -3.28 -6.88
CA GLY A 149 3.79 -4.03 -6.52
C GLY A 149 4.73 -4.29 -7.70
N TRP A 150 5.76 -5.11 -7.47
CA TRP A 150 6.80 -5.35 -8.48
C TRP A 150 6.35 -6.18 -9.68
N LEU A 151 5.27 -6.96 -9.55
CA LEU A 151 4.73 -7.84 -10.58
C LEU A 151 3.49 -7.26 -11.28
N GLU A 152 3.12 -6.00 -11.02
CA GLU A 152 1.83 -5.45 -11.48
C GLU A 152 1.69 -5.38 -13.01
N ARG A 153 2.80 -5.21 -13.74
CA ARG A 153 2.75 -5.15 -15.19
C ARG A 153 2.40 -6.50 -15.84
N SER A 154 2.76 -7.61 -15.19
CA SER A 154 2.43 -8.97 -15.65
C SER A 154 1.18 -9.54 -14.99
N CYS A 155 0.90 -9.16 -13.73
CA CYS A 155 -0.16 -9.78 -12.92
C CYS A 155 -1.35 -8.85 -12.64
N GLY A 156 -1.33 -7.58 -13.06
CA GLY A 156 -2.31 -6.58 -12.67
C GLY A 156 -2.08 -6.04 -11.25
N LEU A 157 -3.04 -5.30 -10.72
CA LEU A 157 -3.01 -4.83 -9.34
C LEU A 157 -3.34 -5.97 -8.36
N ALA A 158 -3.02 -5.80 -7.07
CA ALA A 158 -3.38 -6.81 -6.07
C ALA A 158 -4.91 -7.04 -5.99
N ALA A 159 -5.71 -5.99 -6.17
CA ALA A 159 -7.17 -6.11 -6.23
C ALA A 159 -7.64 -6.96 -7.42
N ASP A 160 -6.94 -6.95 -8.55
CA ASP A 160 -7.30 -7.75 -9.73
C ASP A 160 -7.08 -9.25 -9.48
N ASN A 161 -6.28 -9.58 -8.48
CA ASN A 161 -5.96 -10.94 -8.06
C ASN A 161 -6.82 -11.42 -6.88
N LEU A 162 -7.81 -10.62 -6.45
CA LEU A 162 -8.69 -10.96 -5.35
C LEU A 162 -9.70 -12.04 -5.78
N LEU A 163 -9.73 -13.17 -5.07
CA LEU A 163 -10.65 -14.28 -5.28
C LEU A 163 -11.78 -14.29 -4.23
N GLY A 164 -11.55 -13.70 -3.07
CA GLY A 164 -12.57 -13.63 -2.03
C GLY A 164 -12.10 -12.85 -0.80
N VAL A 165 -13.07 -12.38 -0.03
CA VAL A 165 -12.85 -11.65 1.23
C VAL A 165 -13.79 -12.21 2.30
N GLU A 166 -13.23 -12.49 3.47
CA GLU A 166 -13.99 -12.74 4.70
C GLU A 166 -13.98 -11.45 5.53
N LEU A 167 -15.13 -10.97 5.95
CA LEU A 167 -15.21 -9.72 6.70
C LEU A 167 -16.26 -9.76 7.80
N VAL A 168 -16.08 -8.88 8.79
CA VAL A 168 -17.05 -8.59 9.84
C VAL A 168 -17.66 -7.22 9.55
N THR A 169 -18.98 -7.17 9.38
CA THR A 169 -19.73 -5.94 9.08
C THR A 169 -19.87 -5.02 10.30
N ALA A 170 -20.43 -3.83 10.09
CA ALA A 170 -20.72 -2.90 11.17
C ALA A 170 -21.69 -3.46 12.24
N ASN A 171 -22.52 -4.45 11.90
CA ASN A 171 -23.40 -5.13 12.86
C ASN A 171 -22.73 -6.27 13.62
N GLY A 172 -21.48 -6.60 13.28
CA GLY A 172 -20.78 -7.76 13.83
C GLY A 172 -21.20 -9.08 13.18
N ASP A 173 -21.73 -9.05 11.95
CA ASP A 173 -22.05 -10.24 11.18
C ASP A 173 -20.83 -10.66 10.34
N ARG A 174 -20.58 -11.95 10.27
CA ARG A 174 -19.57 -12.51 9.36
C ARG A 174 -20.17 -12.64 7.97
N VAL A 175 -19.49 -12.11 6.98
CA VAL A 175 -19.89 -12.13 5.57
C VAL A 175 -18.69 -12.56 4.73
N ARG A 176 -18.97 -13.36 3.70
CA ARG A 176 -18.02 -13.65 2.63
C ARG A 176 -18.45 -12.91 1.37
N ALA A 177 -17.47 -12.40 0.62
CA ALA A 177 -17.67 -11.80 -0.68
C ALA A 177 -16.73 -12.46 -1.70
N SER A 178 -17.29 -12.87 -2.82
CA SER A 178 -16.59 -13.47 -3.96
C SER A 178 -17.40 -13.22 -5.24
N ALA A 179 -16.94 -13.72 -6.38
CA ALA A 179 -17.70 -13.64 -7.63
C ALA A 179 -19.09 -14.29 -7.52
N ASP A 180 -19.22 -15.36 -6.73
CA ASP A 180 -20.45 -16.15 -6.59
C ASP A 180 -21.26 -15.80 -5.32
N GLU A 181 -20.64 -15.16 -4.34
CA GLU A 181 -21.27 -14.82 -3.06
C GLU A 181 -21.12 -13.33 -2.76
N ASN A 182 -22.23 -12.60 -2.58
CA ASN A 182 -22.25 -11.14 -2.41
C ASN A 182 -21.46 -10.37 -3.49
N PRO A 183 -21.71 -10.60 -4.80
CA PRO A 183 -20.88 -10.06 -5.88
C PRO A 183 -20.80 -8.53 -5.93
N GLU A 184 -21.87 -7.83 -5.53
CA GLU A 184 -21.86 -6.36 -5.44
C GLU A 184 -20.89 -5.86 -4.34
N LEU A 185 -20.85 -6.53 -3.19
CA LEU A 185 -19.87 -6.24 -2.14
C LEU A 185 -18.47 -6.58 -2.62
N PHE A 186 -18.31 -7.71 -3.30
CA PHE A 186 -17.03 -8.13 -3.87
C PHE A 186 -16.49 -7.09 -4.86
N TRP A 187 -17.35 -6.58 -5.76
CA TRP A 187 -17.00 -5.46 -6.63
C TRP A 187 -16.50 -4.24 -5.83
N ALA A 188 -17.19 -3.85 -4.78
CA ALA A 188 -16.81 -2.69 -3.98
C ALA A 188 -15.47 -2.87 -3.23
N LEU A 189 -15.07 -4.11 -2.95
CA LEU A 189 -13.81 -4.44 -2.29
C LEU A 189 -12.58 -4.40 -3.22
N HIS A 190 -12.75 -4.23 -4.54
CA HIS A 190 -11.68 -4.04 -5.51
C HIS A 190 -11.17 -2.59 -5.60
N GLY A 191 -10.99 -1.93 -4.46
CA GLY A 191 -10.48 -0.56 -4.36
C GLY A 191 -11.23 0.33 -3.37
N GLY A 192 -12.42 -0.09 -2.89
CA GLY A 192 -13.23 0.66 -1.93
C GLY A 192 -12.70 0.63 -0.50
N GLY A 193 -11.59 -0.05 -0.24
CA GLY A 193 -10.92 -0.08 1.08
C GLY A 193 -11.77 -0.72 2.18
N GLY A 194 -11.48 -0.35 3.42
CA GLY A 194 -12.14 -0.85 4.63
C GLY A 194 -13.51 -0.20 4.92
N ASN A 195 -14.22 0.29 3.91
CA ASN A 195 -15.49 1.00 4.12
C ASN A 195 -16.66 0.09 4.50
N PHE A 196 -16.62 -1.19 4.18
CA PHE A 196 -17.78 -2.09 4.26
C PHE A 196 -17.68 -3.08 5.44
N GLY A 197 -16.55 -3.14 6.12
CA GLY A 197 -16.30 -4.06 7.21
C GLY A 197 -14.82 -4.22 7.54
N VAL A 198 -14.55 -5.04 8.55
CA VAL A 198 -13.21 -5.46 8.95
C VAL A 198 -12.86 -6.73 8.19
N ALA A 199 -11.95 -6.66 7.23
CA ALA A 199 -11.49 -7.84 6.49
C ALA A 199 -10.63 -8.73 7.40
N THR A 200 -11.15 -9.90 7.74
CA THR A 200 -10.47 -10.90 8.57
C THR A 200 -9.58 -11.83 7.77
N ALA A 201 -9.89 -12.03 6.48
CA ALA A 201 -9.00 -12.69 5.52
C ALA A 201 -9.29 -12.24 4.09
N VAL A 202 -8.29 -12.35 3.23
CA VAL A 202 -8.39 -12.23 1.76
C VAL A 202 -7.85 -13.49 1.12
N THR A 203 -8.43 -13.90 -0.01
CA THR A 203 -7.90 -14.97 -0.86
C THR A 203 -7.42 -14.37 -2.17
N LEU A 204 -6.17 -14.64 -2.54
CA LEU A 204 -5.53 -14.07 -3.73
C LEU A 204 -5.10 -15.17 -4.68
N LYS A 205 -5.13 -14.87 -5.97
CA LYS A 205 -4.52 -15.67 -7.02
C LYS A 205 -3.00 -15.57 -6.93
N LEU A 206 -2.33 -16.69 -7.21
CA LEU A 206 -0.87 -16.79 -7.33
C LEU A 206 -0.48 -17.04 -8.80
N TYR A 207 0.79 -16.78 -9.09
CA TYR A 207 1.41 -16.96 -10.38
C TYR A 207 2.74 -17.66 -10.23
N GLU A 208 3.16 -18.43 -11.21
CA GLU A 208 4.49 -19.01 -11.27
C GLU A 208 5.55 -17.91 -11.45
N VAL A 209 6.45 -17.79 -10.48
CA VAL A 209 7.60 -16.89 -10.48
C VAL A 209 8.79 -17.66 -9.90
N PRO A 210 9.31 -18.65 -10.66
CA PRO A 210 10.39 -19.50 -10.18
C PRO A 210 11.72 -18.74 -10.05
N GLU A 211 11.90 -17.69 -10.86
CA GLU A 211 13.08 -16.83 -10.88
C GLU A 211 12.66 -15.36 -10.86
N PHE A 212 13.42 -14.54 -10.14
CA PHE A 212 13.24 -13.09 -10.13
C PHE A 212 14.61 -12.42 -10.13
N ALA A 213 14.83 -11.52 -11.04
CA ALA A 213 16.10 -10.83 -11.20
C ALA A 213 15.95 -9.31 -11.07
N VAL A 214 17.01 -8.66 -10.57
CA VAL A 214 17.08 -7.22 -10.39
C VAL A 214 18.37 -6.67 -10.98
N ALA A 215 18.28 -5.53 -11.66
CA ALA A 215 19.40 -4.70 -12.06
C ALA A 215 19.25 -3.33 -11.38
N LEU A 216 20.19 -2.98 -10.51
CA LEU A 216 20.28 -1.68 -9.88
C LEU A 216 21.47 -0.94 -10.46
N VAL A 217 21.22 0.16 -11.15
CA VAL A 217 22.26 1.02 -11.73
C VAL A 217 22.17 2.40 -11.09
N VAL A 218 23.29 2.93 -10.63
CA VAL A 218 23.37 4.23 -9.94
C VAL A 218 24.08 5.23 -10.85
N TYR A 219 23.42 6.36 -11.10
CA TYR A 219 23.91 7.42 -11.96
C TYR A 219 24.14 8.72 -11.18
N LEU A 220 25.17 9.45 -11.61
CA LEU A 220 25.35 10.85 -11.21
C LEU A 220 24.25 11.74 -11.83
N PRO A 221 23.96 12.91 -11.23
CA PRO A 221 22.90 13.80 -11.73
C PRO A 221 23.05 14.20 -13.21
N GLU A 222 24.27 14.38 -13.71
CA GLU A 222 24.53 14.74 -15.11
C GLU A 222 24.11 13.67 -16.12
N HIS A 223 24.07 12.40 -15.73
CA HIS A 223 23.65 11.28 -16.58
C HIS A 223 22.20 10.85 -16.35
N ALA A 224 21.56 11.40 -15.34
CA ALA A 224 20.25 10.94 -14.88
C ALA A 224 19.13 11.11 -15.91
N ARG A 225 19.09 12.23 -16.64
CA ARG A 225 18.06 12.49 -17.65
C ARG A 225 18.08 11.44 -18.76
N GLU A 226 19.28 11.10 -19.22
CA GLU A 226 19.47 10.06 -20.24
C GLU A 226 19.09 8.69 -19.68
N ALA A 227 19.50 8.37 -18.45
CA ALA A 227 19.16 7.11 -17.79
C ALA A 227 17.65 6.93 -17.61
N VAL A 228 16.91 7.98 -17.23
CA VAL A 228 15.45 7.94 -17.08
C VAL A 228 14.75 7.76 -18.43
N ARG A 229 15.22 8.44 -19.51
CA ARG A 229 14.70 8.25 -20.86
C ARG A 229 14.95 6.82 -21.36
N THR A 230 16.17 6.32 -21.19
CA THR A 230 16.54 4.95 -21.55
C THR A 230 15.70 3.93 -20.79
N TYR A 231 15.49 4.10 -19.47
CA TYR A 231 14.63 3.23 -18.67
C TYR A 231 13.19 3.24 -19.18
N ARG A 232 12.64 4.42 -19.48
CA ARG A 232 11.31 4.56 -20.08
C ARG A 232 11.18 3.73 -21.37
N GLU A 233 12.16 3.80 -22.24
CA GLU A 233 12.18 3.08 -23.52
C GLU A 233 12.32 1.56 -23.32
N VAL A 234 13.19 1.14 -22.42
CA VAL A 234 13.38 -0.27 -22.06
C VAL A 234 12.09 -0.89 -21.54
N VAL A 235 11.39 -0.19 -20.64
CA VAL A 235 10.13 -0.68 -20.08
C VAL A 235 8.99 -0.64 -21.11
N ALA A 236 8.93 0.40 -21.95
CA ALA A 236 7.87 0.54 -22.95
C ALA A 236 7.96 -0.51 -24.07
N SER A 237 9.17 -0.90 -24.46
CA SER A 237 9.43 -1.90 -25.51
C SER A 237 9.67 -3.31 -24.98
N GLY A 238 9.86 -3.46 -23.67
CA GLY A 238 10.16 -4.71 -23.00
C GLY A 238 8.94 -5.58 -22.72
N PRO A 239 9.18 -6.83 -22.27
CA PRO A 239 8.10 -7.75 -21.91
C PRO A 239 7.36 -7.27 -20.64
N LEU A 240 6.17 -7.83 -20.40
CA LEU A 240 5.32 -7.46 -19.26
C LEU A 240 5.95 -7.87 -17.91
N GLU A 241 6.81 -8.85 -17.90
CA GLU A 241 7.60 -9.32 -16.77
C GLU A 241 8.63 -8.27 -16.29
N ALA A 242 8.94 -7.30 -17.16
CA ALA A 242 9.84 -6.19 -16.83
C ALA A 242 9.10 -5.07 -16.11
N GLY A 243 9.69 -4.57 -15.03
CA GLY A 243 9.16 -3.48 -14.21
C GLY A 243 10.26 -2.72 -13.50
N GLY A 244 9.96 -2.24 -12.28
CA GLY A 244 10.96 -1.59 -11.43
C GLY A 244 10.60 -0.16 -11.04
N ALA A 245 11.62 0.70 -10.95
CA ALA A 245 11.45 2.11 -10.57
C ALA A 245 12.68 2.96 -10.93
N VAL A 246 12.46 4.25 -11.13
CA VAL A 246 13.53 5.25 -10.95
C VAL A 246 13.39 5.85 -9.56
N VAL A 247 14.47 5.87 -8.79
CA VAL A 247 14.49 6.36 -7.40
C VAL A 247 15.63 7.35 -7.21
N TRP A 248 15.28 8.58 -6.94
CA TRP A 248 16.23 9.56 -6.46
C TRP A 248 16.27 9.56 -4.94
N ARG A 249 17.45 9.47 -4.38
CA ARG A 249 17.71 9.60 -2.94
C ARG A 249 19.17 9.92 -2.70
N THR A 250 19.50 10.41 -1.52
CA THR A 250 20.91 10.65 -1.14
C THR A 250 21.70 9.35 -1.08
N GLY A 251 22.98 9.41 -1.48
CA GLY A 251 23.92 8.27 -1.41
C GLY A 251 24.40 8.03 0.02
N ALA A 252 24.69 9.11 0.73
CA ALA A 252 25.04 9.16 2.15
C ALA A 252 24.17 10.22 2.84
N PRO A 253 24.07 10.24 4.18
CA PRO A 253 23.15 11.17 4.87
C PRO A 253 23.26 12.63 4.47
N ALA A 254 24.44 13.12 4.11
CA ALA A 254 24.69 14.50 3.67
C ALA A 254 25.23 14.58 2.23
N GLY A 255 25.21 13.50 1.47
CA GLY A 255 25.66 13.47 0.08
C GLY A 255 24.61 14.05 -0.89
N PRO A 256 25.01 14.33 -2.14
CA PRO A 256 24.08 14.74 -3.18
C PRO A 256 23.07 13.63 -3.49
N PRO A 257 21.88 13.97 -3.98
CA PRO A 257 20.96 12.99 -4.52
C PRO A 257 21.56 12.27 -5.72
N LEU A 258 21.37 10.95 -5.78
CA LEU A 258 21.79 10.10 -6.89
C LEU A 258 20.55 9.46 -7.53
N CYS A 259 20.59 9.35 -8.85
CA CYS A 259 19.55 8.63 -9.60
C CYS A 259 19.84 7.12 -9.58
N ARG A 260 18.89 6.35 -9.13
CA ARG A 260 18.93 4.87 -9.12
C ARG A 260 17.87 4.36 -10.06
N VAL A 261 18.28 3.65 -11.08
CA VAL A 261 17.38 2.89 -11.93
C VAL A 261 17.37 1.46 -11.44
N LEU A 262 16.23 1.01 -10.96
CA LEU A 262 15.96 -0.38 -10.63
C LEU A 262 15.13 -0.95 -11.77
N LEU A 263 15.69 -1.89 -12.51
CA LEU A 263 14.94 -2.73 -13.46
C LEU A 263 14.74 -4.09 -12.82
N THR A 264 13.49 -4.56 -12.76
CA THR A 264 13.12 -5.89 -12.25
C THR A 264 12.62 -6.75 -13.38
N TYR A 265 12.81 -8.06 -13.26
CA TYR A 265 12.34 -9.03 -14.23
C TYR A 265 11.88 -10.32 -13.54
N ALA A 266 10.62 -10.71 -13.80
CA ALA A 266 10.12 -12.01 -13.35
C ALA A 266 10.60 -13.10 -14.31
N GLY A 267 11.86 -13.51 -14.17
CA GLY A 267 12.58 -14.44 -15.02
C GLY A 267 14.06 -14.45 -14.73
N SER A 268 14.87 -14.96 -15.67
CA SER A 268 16.29 -15.23 -15.48
C SER A 268 17.16 -13.95 -15.40
N GLU A 269 18.28 -14.05 -14.69
CA GLU A 269 19.30 -12.98 -14.68
C GLU A 269 19.85 -12.73 -16.09
N GLU A 270 20.01 -13.78 -16.91
CA GLU A 270 20.54 -13.65 -18.28
C GLU A 270 19.64 -12.77 -19.14
N ASP A 271 18.32 -12.98 -19.10
CA ASP A 271 17.37 -12.20 -19.87
C ASP A 271 17.24 -10.78 -19.35
N LEU A 272 17.28 -10.59 -18.02
CA LEU A 272 17.35 -9.26 -17.43
C LEU A 272 18.62 -8.52 -17.89
N ARG A 273 19.77 -9.18 -17.94
CA ARG A 273 21.03 -8.57 -18.36
C ARG A 273 20.99 -8.08 -19.80
N LYS A 274 20.36 -8.86 -20.71
CA LYS A 274 20.11 -8.44 -22.10
C LYS A 274 19.21 -7.22 -22.16
N LEU A 275 18.12 -7.23 -21.38
CA LEU A 275 17.17 -6.12 -21.29
C LEU A 275 17.79 -4.85 -20.73
N ALA A 276 18.70 -4.99 -19.75
CA ALA A 276 19.39 -3.89 -19.09
C ALA A 276 20.56 -3.32 -19.89
N GLU A 277 21.00 -3.96 -20.99
CA GLU A 277 22.16 -3.55 -21.77
C GLU A 277 22.19 -2.05 -22.12
N PRO A 278 21.09 -1.41 -22.59
CA PRO A 278 21.10 0.02 -22.87
C PRO A 278 21.39 0.89 -21.65
N LEU A 279 20.91 0.48 -20.46
CA LEU A 279 21.18 1.16 -19.19
C LEU A 279 22.62 0.96 -18.74
N LEU A 280 23.13 -0.26 -18.85
CA LEU A 280 24.49 -0.62 -18.45
C LEU A 280 25.57 0.03 -19.35
N ALA A 281 25.21 0.40 -20.58
CA ALA A 281 26.10 1.07 -21.52
C ALA A 281 26.30 2.57 -21.20
N LEU A 282 25.40 3.19 -20.44
CA LEU A 282 25.55 4.59 -20.03
C LEU A 282 26.62 4.75 -18.94
N PRO A 283 27.32 5.90 -18.86
CA PRO A 283 28.21 6.17 -17.73
C PRO A 283 27.47 6.12 -16.40
N HIS A 284 27.95 5.32 -15.46
CA HIS A 284 27.33 5.10 -14.16
C HIS A 284 28.36 4.91 -13.04
N GLU A 285 27.97 5.18 -11.78
CA GLU A 285 28.81 5.06 -10.60
C GLU A 285 28.97 3.60 -10.15
N SER A 286 27.88 2.84 -10.19
CA SER A 286 27.86 1.45 -9.77
C SER A 286 26.68 0.69 -10.36
N GLN A 287 26.84 -0.61 -10.46
CA GLN A 287 25.79 -1.53 -10.92
C GLN A 287 25.80 -2.83 -10.15
N VAL A 288 24.63 -3.41 -9.98
CA VAL A 288 24.42 -4.79 -9.52
C VAL A 288 23.37 -5.42 -10.41
N VAL A 289 23.66 -6.58 -10.99
CA VAL A 289 22.68 -7.41 -11.70
C VAL A 289 22.75 -8.80 -11.09
N THR A 290 21.63 -9.26 -10.54
CA THR A 290 21.56 -10.53 -9.81
C THR A 290 20.17 -11.10 -9.82
N ALA A 291 20.06 -12.44 -9.85
CA ALA A 291 18.85 -13.14 -9.48
C ALA A 291 18.80 -13.34 -7.97
N LEU A 292 17.64 -13.22 -7.38
CA LEU A 292 17.40 -13.49 -5.96
C LEU A 292 15.94 -13.97 -5.76
N PRO A 293 15.68 -14.66 -4.65
CA PRO A 293 14.31 -15.04 -4.31
C PRO A 293 13.39 -13.82 -4.24
N TYR A 294 12.16 -13.92 -4.77
CA TYR A 294 11.22 -12.79 -4.79
C TYR A 294 10.97 -12.20 -3.40
N ALA A 295 10.87 -13.05 -2.36
CA ALA A 295 10.69 -12.59 -0.98
C ALA A 295 11.89 -11.78 -0.45
N GLU A 296 13.11 -12.01 -0.94
CA GLU A 296 14.29 -11.21 -0.61
C GLU A 296 14.28 -9.88 -1.36
N ALA A 297 13.96 -9.90 -2.67
CA ALA A 297 13.80 -8.69 -3.47
C ALA A 297 12.78 -7.73 -2.84
N GLN A 298 11.66 -8.26 -2.37
CA GLN A 298 10.60 -7.53 -1.68
C GLN A 298 11.09 -6.78 -0.43
N CYS A 299 12.03 -7.35 0.31
CA CYS A 299 12.60 -6.74 1.53
C CYS A 299 13.67 -5.69 1.25
N ALA A 300 14.32 -5.72 0.06
CA ALA A 300 15.47 -4.87 -0.26
C ALA A 300 15.17 -3.35 -0.22
N PHE A 301 13.90 -2.97 -0.31
CA PHE A 301 13.45 -1.57 -0.34
C PHE A 301 12.66 -1.16 0.89
N ASP A 302 12.66 -1.97 1.94
CA ASP A 302 12.00 -1.63 3.20
C ASP A 302 12.63 -0.38 3.83
N ALA A 303 11.79 0.47 4.38
CA ALA A 303 12.24 1.61 5.17
C ALA A 303 12.52 1.16 6.63
N PRO A 304 13.55 1.70 7.27
CA PRO A 304 13.77 1.46 8.69
C PRO A 304 12.57 1.94 9.51
N PRO A 305 12.25 1.26 10.63
CA PRO A 305 11.16 1.67 11.50
C PRO A 305 11.46 3.00 12.21
N GLY A 306 10.41 3.68 12.66
CA GLY A 306 10.53 4.89 13.49
C GLY A 306 10.74 6.18 12.71
N LEU A 307 10.64 6.16 11.39
CA LEU A 307 10.66 7.36 10.57
C LEU A 307 9.27 8.02 10.52
N ARG A 308 9.29 9.33 10.37
CA ARG A 308 8.15 10.17 10.08
C ARG A 308 7.96 10.21 8.56
N HIS A 309 6.72 10.21 8.11
CA HIS A 309 6.42 10.13 6.69
C HIS A 309 5.32 11.10 6.27
N HIS A 310 5.50 11.69 5.10
CA HIS A 310 4.45 12.32 4.32
C HIS A 310 4.69 12.00 2.84
N TRP A 311 3.68 11.52 2.14
CA TRP A 311 3.79 11.23 0.71
C TRP A 311 2.47 11.47 -0.02
N SER A 312 2.59 11.68 -1.31
CA SER A 312 1.50 11.77 -2.27
C SER A 312 1.91 11.09 -3.57
N ALA A 313 0.99 10.95 -4.51
CA ALA A 313 1.28 10.44 -5.83
C ALA A 313 0.38 11.06 -6.90
N GLU A 314 0.90 11.12 -8.13
CA GLU A 314 0.14 11.46 -9.33
C GLU A 314 0.30 10.34 -10.37
N CYS A 315 -0.82 9.97 -11.00
CA CYS A 315 -0.84 9.04 -12.12
C CYS A 315 -0.70 9.81 -13.43
N LEU A 316 0.18 9.35 -14.32
CA LEU A 316 0.53 10.02 -15.57
C LEU A 316 0.16 9.15 -16.76
N SER A 317 -0.35 9.76 -17.83
CA SER A 317 -0.63 9.05 -19.10
C SER A 317 0.65 8.69 -19.88
N GLY A 318 1.76 9.36 -19.59
CA GLY A 318 3.06 9.15 -20.19
C GLY A 318 4.15 9.90 -19.45
N ALA A 319 5.41 9.66 -19.85
CA ALA A 319 6.56 10.38 -19.31
C ALA A 319 7.35 11.03 -20.47
N PRO A 320 6.83 12.09 -21.13
CA PRO A 320 7.52 12.78 -22.22
C PRO A 320 8.81 13.45 -21.73
N ASP A 321 9.65 13.92 -22.64
CA ASP A 321 10.99 14.41 -22.30
C ASP A 321 10.96 15.64 -21.38
N ASP A 322 10.00 16.52 -21.55
CA ASP A 322 9.79 17.69 -20.69
C ASP A 322 9.39 17.27 -19.26
N PHE A 323 8.60 16.19 -19.11
CA PHE A 323 8.34 15.59 -17.79
C PHE A 323 9.62 15.02 -17.19
N VAL A 324 10.42 14.27 -17.98
CA VAL A 324 11.69 13.70 -17.49
C VAL A 324 12.63 14.79 -17.00
N ASP A 325 12.72 15.89 -17.72
CA ASP A 325 13.55 17.04 -17.34
C ASP A 325 13.05 17.67 -16.03
N ALA A 326 11.72 17.85 -15.87
CA ALA A 326 11.11 18.35 -14.64
C ALA A 326 11.30 17.38 -13.46
N PHE A 327 11.11 16.09 -13.69
CA PHE A 327 11.29 15.03 -12.69
C PHE A 327 12.71 15.02 -12.13
N CYS A 328 13.72 15.12 -13.00
CA CYS A 328 15.12 15.17 -12.59
C CYS A 328 15.45 16.49 -11.87
N ALA A 329 14.94 17.63 -12.33
CA ALA A 329 15.16 18.91 -11.67
C ALA A 329 14.56 18.97 -10.26
N LEU A 330 13.36 18.42 -10.07
CA LEU A 330 12.72 18.31 -8.75
C LEU A 330 13.52 17.42 -7.79
N ALA A 331 14.21 16.40 -8.30
CA ALA A 331 15.06 15.55 -7.47
C ALA A 331 16.29 16.29 -6.89
N GLU A 332 16.77 17.34 -7.55
CA GLU A 332 17.87 18.17 -7.07
C GLU A 332 17.48 18.98 -5.81
N THR A 333 16.16 19.18 -5.57
CA THR A 333 15.63 19.89 -4.41
C THR A 333 15.27 18.98 -3.23
N LEU A 334 15.61 17.70 -3.28
CA LEU A 334 15.37 16.75 -2.20
C LEU A 334 15.86 17.31 -0.84
N PRO A 335 15.03 17.25 0.21
CA PRO A 335 15.43 17.70 1.54
C PRO A 335 16.50 16.78 2.14
N VAL A 336 17.74 17.27 2.20
CA VAL A 336 18.89 16.58 2.80
C VAL A 336 19.26 17.23 4.14
N PRO A 337 19.72 16.47 5.13
CA PRO A 337 19.95 15.02 5.18
C PRO A 337 18.68 14.28 5.67
N THR A 338 17.94 13.65 4.76
CA THR A 338 16.76 12.84 5.13
C THR A 338 16.73 11.54 4.32
N ALA A 339 15.81 10.63 4.66
CA ALA A 339 15.56 9.41 3.90
C ALA A 339 14.52 9.63 2.76
N THR A 340 14.19 10.88 2.47
CA THR A 340 13.25 11.28 1.42
C THR A 340 13.72 10.79 0.05
N ARG A 341 12.76 10.38 -0.77
CA ARG A 341 13.02 9.87 -2.12
C ARG A 341 11.98 10.39 -3.11
N HIS A 342 12.41 10.61 -4.34
CA HIS A 342 11.57 10.93 -5.49
C HIS A 342 11.52 9.72 -6.40
N THR A 343 10.32 9.17 -6.63
CA THR A 343 10.18 7.88 -7.30
C THR A 343 9.24 7.98 -8.49
N LEU A 344 9.60 7.26 -9.57
CA LEU A 344 8.78 7.06 -10.76
C LEU A 344 8.61 5.56 -10.98
N PHE A 345 7.35 5.09 -11.01
CA PHE A 345 6.98 3.68 -11.26
C PHE A 345 6.34 3.54 -12.62
N PRO A 346 6.70 2.50 -13.41
CA PRO A 346 5.94 2.13 -14.60
C PRO A 346 4.65 1.40 -14.19
N LEU A 347 3.57 1.73 -14.86
CA LEU A 347 2.27 1.06 -14.82
C LEU A 347 2.01 0.40 -16.19
N GLY A 348 0.76 0.24 -16.58
CA GLY A 348 0.36 -0.36 -17.87
C GLY A 348 0.45 -1.89 -17.84
N GLY A 349 0.55 -2.53 -19.00
CA GLY A 349 0.46 -3.98 -19.12
C GLY A 349 -0.83 -4.52 -18.52
N ALA A 350 -0.79 -5.60 -17.75
CA ALA A 350 -1.96 -6.21 -17.15
C ALA A 350 -2.78 -5.26 -16.26
N VAL A 351 -2.20 -4.16 -15.76
CA VAL A 351 -2.96 -3.11 -15.05
C VAL A 351 -3.98 -2.45 -15.96
N ALA A 352 -3.63 -2.24 -17.25
CA ALA A 352 -4.51 -1.62 -18.22
C ALA A 352 -5.58 -2.59 -18.75
N ASP A 353 -5.32 -3.91 -18.71
CA ASP A 353 -6.17 -4.95 -19.29
C ASP A 353 -7.28 -5.45 -18.35
N ALA A 354 -7.41 -4.88 -17.17
CA ALA A 354 -8.42 -5.29 -16.19
C ALA A 354 -9.86 -5.04 -16.70
N PRO A 355 -10.86 -5.82 -16.19
CA PRO A 355 -12.26 -5.63 -16.57
C PRO A 355 -12.73 -4.18 -16.38
N ALA A 356 -13.49 -3.67 -17.35
CA ALA A 356 -13.94 -2.27 -17.39
C ALA A 356 -14.83 -1.84 -16.21
N ASP A 357 -15.45 -2.79 -15.49
CA ASP A 357 -16.27 -2.56 -14.31
C ASP A 357 -15.46 -2.55 -12.99
N HIS A 358 -14.14 -2.76 -13.04
CA HIS A 358 -13.29 -2.64 -11.85
C HIS A 358 -13.21 -1.20 -11.35
N LEU A 359 -13.19 -1.07 -10.01
CA LEU A 359 -13.35 0.21 -9.33
C LEU A 359 -12.17 1.18 -9.55
N VAL A 360 -10.95 0.66 -9.77
CA VAL A 360 -9.71 1.46 -9.85
C VAL A 360 -9.69 2.33 -11.12
N PRO A 361 -9.60 3.67 -11.00
CA PRO A 361 -9.80 4.59 -12.12
C PRO A 361 -8.54 4.95 -12.91
N TYR A 362 -7.34 4.52 -12.49
CA TYR A 362 -6.06 4.88 -13.12
C TYR A 362 -5.52 3.83 -14.10
N ARG A 363 -6.41 3.05 -14.73
CA ARG A 363 -6.04 1.99 -15.67
C ARG A 363 -5.30 2.51 -16.90
N ASP A 364 -5.64 3.72 -17.35
CA ASP A 364 -5.02 4.38 -18.51
C ASP A 364 -3.67 5.05 -18.17
N ALA A 365 -3.24 5.01 -16.91
CA ALA A 365 -1.97 5.58 -16.52
C ALA A 365 -0.82 4.67 -16.92
N ALA A 366 0.19 5.23 -17.57
CA ALA A 366 1.42 4.53 -17.92
C ALA A 366 2.49 4.62 -16.83
N TRP A 367 2.41 5.65 -15.97
CA TRP A 367 3.39 5.92 -14.92
C TRP A 367 2.71 6.46 -13.65
N ALA A 368 3.38 6.27 -12.51
CA ALA A 368 3.05 6.94 -11.26
C ALA A 368 4.30 7.63 -10.70
N VAL A 369 4.19 8.93 -10.44
CA VAL A 369 5.21 9.68 -9.71
C VAL A 369 4.84 9.73 -8.23
N HIS A 370 5.82 9.45 -7.36
CA HIS A 370 5.59 9.29 -5.92
C HIS A 370 6.70 9.99 -5.13
N PRO A 371 6.52 11.28 -4.79
CA PRO A 371 7.36 11.95 -3.80
C PRO A 371 7.10 11.33 -2.43
N PHE A 372 8.13 10.73 -1.84
CA PHE A 372 8.07 9.98 -0.60
C PHE A 372 8.92 10.69 0.46
N GLY A 373 8.31 11.60 1.22
CA GLY A 373 8.93 12.25 2.36
C GLY A 373 9.16 11.25 3.48
N SER A 374 10.40 11.18 3.97
CA SER A 374 10.80 10.29 5.06
C SER A 374 11.96 10.89 5.85
N TRP A 375 11.79 11.11 7.14
CA TRP A 375 12.77 11.77 8.01
C TRP A 375 12.66 11.31 9.46
N ALA A 376 13.68 11.57 10.27
CA ALA A 376 13.71 11.17 11.68
C ALA A 376 13.36 12.32 12.63
N ASP A 377 13.87 13.53 12.37
CA ASP A 377 13.73 14.67 13.26
C ASP A 377 12.42 15.42 13.02
N PRO A 378 11.57 15.62 14.04
CA PRO A 378 10.36 16.45 13.93
C PRO A 378 10.61 17.87 13.41
N ALA A 379 11.81 18.42 13.57
CA ALA A 379 12.18 19.74 13.02
C ALA A 379 12.15 19.79 11.48
N ASP A 380 12.21 18.64 10.82
CA ASP A 380 12.12 18.51 9.36
C ASP A 380 10.69 18.39 8.83
N ASP A 381 9.67 18.31 9.70
CA ASP A 381 8.27 18.07 9.31
C ASP A 381 7.77 19.04 8.24
N GLU A 382 7.92 20.34 8.49
CA GLU A 382 7.45 21.38 7.58
C GLU A 382 8.19 21.32 6.22
N ARG A 383 9.51 21.22 6.26
CA ARG A 383 10.36 21.19 5.06
C ARG A 383 10.06 19.97 4.18
N CYS A 384 9.97 18.79 4.78
CA CYS A 384 9.73 17.56 4.03
C CYS A 384 8.30 17.49 3.48
N THR A 385 7.32 17.95 4.25
CA THR A 385 5.93 18.03 3.81
C THR A 385 5.78 19.03 2.66
N ALA A 386 6.36 20.24 2.79
CA ALA A 386 6.33 21.26 1.75
C ALA A 386 6.94 20.75 0.44
N TRP A 387 8.07 20.05 0.51
CA TRP A 387 8.71 19.47 -0.68
C TRP A 387 7.81 18.48 -1.42
N VAL A 388 7.10 17.59 -0.68
CA VAL A 388 6.16 16.63 -1.30
C VAL A 388 5.04 17.37 -2.05
N GLU A 389 4.48 18.41 -1.43
CA GLU A 389 3.40 19.20 -2.04
C GLU A 389 3.90 20.00 -3.26
N GLU A 390 5.12 20.56 -3.22
CA GLU A 390 5.76 21.24 -4.34
C GLU A 390 5.96 20.29 -5.52
N VAL A 391 6.49 19.07 -5.28
CA VAL A 391 6.66 18.06 -6.33
C VAL A 391 5.31 17.71 -6.93
N ARG A 392 4.30 17.45 -6.10
CA ARG A 392 2.95 17.13 -6.56
C ARG A 392 2.37 18.24 -7.43
N ALA A 393 2.52 19.49 -7.01
CA ALA A 393 2.04 20.64 -7.77
C ALA A 393 2.77 20.79 -9.11
N ALA A 394 4.08 20.58 -9.13
CA ALA A 394 4.91 20.73 -10.32
C ALA A 394 4.62 19.67 -11.39
N VAL A 395 4.28 18.42 -10.99
CA VAL A 395 3.98 17.34 -11.94
C VAL A 395 2.53 17.31 -12.42
N ARG A 396 1.67 18.15 -11.86
CA ARG A 396 0.24 18.24 -12.18
C ARG A 396 -0.08 18.43 -13.68
N PRO A 397 0.70 19.16 -14.48
CA PRO A 397 0.43 19.31 -15.92
C PRO A 397 0.39 17.98 -16.70
N TRP A 398 1.07 16.95 -16.22
CA TRP A 398 1.10 15.61 -16.84
C TRP A 398 0.18 14.60 -16.16
N SER A 399 -0.49 14.99 -15.05
CA SER A 399 -1.37 14.10 -14.28
C SER A 399 -2.66 13.82 -15.04
N THR A 400 -3.12 12.57 -14.98
CA THR A 400 -4.45 12.14 -15.45
C THR A 400 -5.57 12.63 -14.53
N GLY A 401 -5.25 13.10 -13.32
CA GLY A 401 -6.19 13.40 -12.26
C GLY A 401 -6.70 12.18 -11.48
N ALA A 402 -6.46 10.97 -11.97
CA ALA A 402 -6.76 9.73 -11.23
C ALA A 402 -5.78 9.54 -10.06
N VAL A 403 -6.21 8.81 -9.04
CA VAL A 403 -5.48 8.67 -7.77
C VAL A 403 -5.37 7.22 -7.36
N HIS A 404 -4.16 6.79 -7.00
CA HIS A 404 -3.94 5.53 -6.31
C HIS A 404 -4.05 5.75 -4.78
N LEU A 405 -5.18 5.34 -4.20
CA LEU A 405 -5.52 5.66 -2.80
C LEU A 405 -4.51 5.13 -1.76
N ASN A 406 -3.79 4.05 -2.03
CA ASN A 406 -2.74 3.58 -1.12
C ASN A 406 -1.48 4.48 -1.11
N PHE A 407 -1.33 5.36 -2.11
CA PHE A 407 -0.19 6.25 -2.25
C PHE A 407 -0.47 7.69 -1.78
N VAL A 408 -1.65 7.94 -1.20
CA VAL A 408 -2.02 9.28 -0.74
C VAL A 408 -2.45 9.27 0.72
N GLY A 409 -2.26 10.41 1.38
CA GLY A 409 -2.72 10.66 2.73
C GLY A 409 -4.18 11.12 2.79
N ASP A 410 -4.50 11.94 3.80
CA ASP A 410 -5.77 12.65 3.88
C ASP A 410 -5.68 13.94 3.05
N GLU A 411 -5.94 13.82 1.76
CA GLU A 411 -5.90 14.92 0.80
C GLU A 411 -7.30 15.47 0.45
N GLY A 412 -8.29 15.11 1.24
CA GLY A 412 -9.66 15.60 1.11
C GLY A 412 -10.55 14.76 0.19
N ARG A 413 -11.84 15.11 0.18
CA ARG A 413 -12.90 14.32 -0.46
C ARG A 413 -12.79 14.24 -1.98
N ASP A 414 -12.27 15.26 -2.63
CA ASP A 414 -12.12 15.26 -4.09
C ASP A 414 -11.06 14.26 -4.55
N ARG A 415 -9.99 14.08 -3.77
CA ARG A 415 -8.98 13.04 -4.02
C ARG A 415 -9.54 11.65 -3.81
N VAL A 416 -10.34 11.44 -2.76
CA VAL A 416 -11.05 10.16 -2.54
C VAL A 416 -11.97 9.86 -3.73
N ARG A 417 -12.74 10.86 -4.18
CA ARG A 417 -13.63 10.72 -5.35
C ARG A 417 -12.86 10.40 -6.62
N ALA A 418 -11.72 11.04 -6.84
CA ALA A 418 -10.85 10.76 -7.98
C ALA A 418 -10.26 9.33 -7.91
N GLY A 419 -9.90 8.87 -6.71
CA GLY A 419 -9.35 7.52 -6.48
C GLY A 419 -10.35 6.38 -6.53
N LEU A 420 -11.65 6.66 -6.36
CA LEU A 420 -12.73 5.67 -6.46
C LEU A 420 -13.47 5.74 -7.80
N GLY A 421 -13.20 6.77 -8.60
CA GLY A 421 -13.92 7.06 -9.81
C GLY A 421 -15.26 7.77 -9.54
N PRO A 422 -15.47 8.98 -10.09
CA PRO A 422 -16.65 9.80 -9.81
C PRO A 422 -17.96 9.10 -10.17
N HIS A 423 -17.97 8.22 -11.17
CA HIS A 423 -19.14 7.47 -11.60
C HIS A 423 -19.53 6.34 -10.63
N ASN A 424 -18.58 5.85 -9.83
CA ASN A 424 -18.79 4.75 -8.89
C ASN A 424 -19.39 5.22 -7.55
N MET A 425 -19.29 6.53 -7.25
CA MET A 425 -19.61 7.06 -5.91
C MET A 425 -21.05 6.78 -5.47
N TRP A 426 -22.01 6.83 -6.39
CA TRP A 426 -23.40 6.51 -6.07
C TRP A 426 -23.57 5.03 -5.68
N ARG A 427 -23.06 4.11 -6.52
CA ARG A 427 -23.14 2.65 -6.28
C ARG A 427 -22.44 2.27 -4.97
N LEU A 428 -21.27 2.84 -4.71
CA LEU A 428 -20.53 2.66 -3.46
C LEU A 428 -21.31 3.18 -2.24
N GLY A 429 -21.95 4.35 -2.34
CA GLY A 429 -22.77 4.91 -1.27
C GLY A 429 -23.99 4.07 -0.94
N VAL A 430 -24.66 3.49 -1.94
CA VAL A 430 -25.77 2.53 -1.76
C VAL A 430 -25.29 1.27 -1.05
N LEU A 431 -24.16 0.71 -1.46
CA LEU A 431 -23.56 -0.47 -0.79
C LEU A 431 -23.11 -0.14 0.62
N LYS A 432 -22.50 1.02 0.84
CA LYS A 432 -22.12 1.50 2.17
C LYS A 432 -23.34 1.57 3.10
N ARG A 433 -24.47 2.09 2.61
CA ARG A 433 -25.72 2.12 3.39
C ARG A 433 -26.22 0.73 3.77
N ARG A 434 -25.99 -0.27 2.91
CA ARG A 434 -26.40 -1.66 3.20
C ARG A 434 -25.54 -2.32 4.27
N TYR A 435 -24.20 -2.14 4.24
CA TYR A 435 -23.27 -2.86 5.10
C TYR A 435 -22.79 -2.04 6.30
N ASP A 436 -22.86 -0.71 6.23
CA ASP A 436 -22.48 0.20 7.30
C ASP A 436 -23.33 1.49 7.27
N PRO A 437 -24.62 1.39 7.57
CA PRO A 437 -25.56 2.53 7.50
C PRO A 437 -25.21 3.68 8.45
N ASP A 438 -24.57 3.37 9.58
CA ASP A 438 -24.19 4.34 10.61
C ASP A 438 -22.80 4.94 10.38
N ASN A 439 -22.13 4.57 9.26
CA ASN A 439 -20.78 4.99 8.92
C ASN A 439 -19.78 4.72 10.07
N VAL A 440 -19.84 3.54 10.65
CA VAL A 440 -18.97 3.07 11.75
C VAL A 440 -17.50 3.02 11.28
N PHE A 441 -17.27 2.48 10.09
CA PHE A 441 -15.94 2.39 9.48
C PHE A 441 -15.66 3.63 8.61
N ARG A 442 -15.24 4.72 9.27
CA ARG A 442 -14.96 6.02 8.64
C ARG A 442 -13.51 6.48 8.71
N PHE A 443 -12.66 5.77 9.47
CA PHE A 443 -11.20 6.04 9.52
C PHE A 443 -10.49 5.36 8.34
N ASN A 444 -10.78 5.87 7.14
CA ASN A 444 -10.29 5.41 5.85
C ASN A 444 -10.55 6.51 4.79
N HIS A 445 -10.33 6.22 3.53
CA HIS A 445 -10.85 7.05 2.42
C HIS A 445 -12.38 6.91 2.36
N ASN A 446 -13.06 7.67 3.21
CA ASN A 446 -14.44 7.42 3.61
C ASN A 446 -15.46 7.61 2.48
N ILE A 447 -16.25 6.57 2.24
CA ILE A 447 -17.46 6.58 1.44
C ILE A 447 -18.64 6.79 2.40
N ARG A 448 -19.44 7.83 2.15
CA ARG A 448 -20.64 8.08 2.97
C ARG A 448 -21.81 7.21 2.51
N PRO A 449 -22.60 6.66 3.43
CA PRO A 449 -23.84 5.96 3.09
C PRO A 449 -24.85 6.93 2.46
N LEU A 450 -25.54 6.51 1.38
CA LEU A 450 -26.58 7.27 0.67
C LEU A 450 -27.97 6.84 1.09
#